data_19e40f5633b3210e8695d48d8c95c8d5
#
_entry.id   19e40f5633b3210e8695d48d8c95c8d5
#
_cell.length_a   1.000
_cell.length_b   1.000
_cell.length_c   1.000
_cell.angle_alpha   90.00
_cell.angle_beta   90.00
_cell.angle_gamma   90.00
#
_symmetry.space_group_name_H-M   'P 1'
#
loop_
_entity.id
_entity.type
_entity.pdbx_description
1 polymer ?
#
loop_
_entity_poly.entity_id
_entity_poly.type
_entity_poly.pdbx_seq_one_letter_code
_entity_poly.pdbx_strand_id
1 'polypeptide(L)'
;PADQNWPWWPLLPLYPYGRRRTVFSELIPGQLWSLEQLQGVYYVAVPVRLTIAKVPGGLMLVNPLPPTGEVRQAIASLEQQHGSVLSIVLPTASGLEHKLPLGPLARAFPQAQIWVSPGQWSFPISLPSSWLGIPSDRTKVLLDDGVPHPDVCEWISLGPLDLGVGRFQEVSCLHRPSGALLVTDALVGISADPPALFDLDPTPLLFHARERGDEPLVDTAEARRRGWARLVLFASYLRPEPLEVPSLPELLRHAFRPGLRSIRAHFGLYPFRWKPGWQSAADGLMGNDAPRLQVA
;
A
#
# COMPACT_ATOMS: atom_id res chain seq x y z
N PRO A 1 0.24 -20.00 -3.76
CA PRO A 1 1.01 -19.60 -2.59
C PRO A 1 1.14 -18.09 -2.47
N ALA A 2 1.23 -17.59 -1.23
CA ALA A 2 1.28 -16.16 -0.93
C ALA A 2 2.51 -15.44 -1.54
N ASP A 3 3.57 -16.18 -1.84
CA ASP A 3 4.82 -15.61 -2.36
C ASP A 3 4.77 -15.24 -3.85
N GLN A 4 3.74 -15.65 -4.55
CA GLN A 4 3.63 -15.37 -5.98
C GLN A 4 2.65 -14.23 -6.22
N ASN A 5 1.48 -14.49 -6.68
CA ASN A 5 0.49 -13.49 -6.96
C ASN A 5 -0.72 -13.60 -6.02
N TRP A 6 -1.59 -12.64 -6.10
CA TRP A 6 -2.83 -12.64 -5.36
C TRP A 6 -3.70 -13.84 -5.73
N PRO A 7 -4.43 -14.47 -4.77
CA PRO A 7 -5.35 -15.57 -5.06
C PRO A 7 -6.42 -15.21 -6.10
N TRP A 8 -6.79 -13.93 -6.17
CA TRP A 8 -7.82 -13.39 -7.05
C TRP A 8 -7.29 -12.91 -8.39
N TRP A 9 -5.99 -13.14 -8.69
CA TRP A 9 -5.36 -12.68 -9.90
C TRP A 9 -6.14 -12.94 -11.20
N PRO A 10 -6.77 -14.09 -11.44
CA PRO A 10 -7.51 -14.31 -12.66
C PRO A 10 -8.74 -13.41 -12.84
N LEU A 11 -9.31 -12.92 -11.72
CA LEU A 11 -10.50 -12.08 -11.70
C LEU A 11 -10.17 -10.60 -11.58
N LEU A 12 -9.11 -10.28 -10.84
CA LEU A 12 -8.64 -8.92 -10.60
C LEU A 12 -7.15 -8.84 -10.95
N PRO A 13 -6.73 -8.01 -11.90
CA PRO A 13 -5.35 -7.92 -12.35
C PRO A 13 -4.48 -7.21 -11.32
N LEU A 14 -4.32 -7.83 -10.16
CA LEU A 14 -3.56 -7.31 -9.05
C LEU A 14 -2.06 -7.52 -9.26
N TYR A 15 -1.29 -6.47 -9.04
CA TYR A 15 0.17 -6.49 -9.04
C TYR A 15 0.72 -6.95 -7.69
N PRO A 16 1.84 -7.68 -7.60
CA PRO A 16 2.72 -8.12 -8.68
C PRO A 16 2.21 -9.36 -9.43
N TYR A 17 2.59 -9.46 -10.71
CA TYR A 17 2.25 -10.62 -11.54
C TYR A 17 3.20 -11.81 -11.34
N GLY A 18 4.38 -11.55 -10.81
CA GLY A 18 5.37 -12.54 -10.45
C GLY A 18 5.45 -12.77 -8.94
N ARG A 19 6.67 -13.08 -8.47
CA ARG A 19 6.93 -13.26 -7.05
C ARG A 19 6.83 -11.93 -6.30
N ARG A 20 6.11 -11.94 -5.19
CA ARG A 20 5.99 -10.79 -4.31
C ARG A 20 7.24 -10.70 -3.43
N ARG A 21 8.07 -9.71 -3.70
CA ARG A 21 9.31 -9.46 -2.98
C ARG A 21 9.06 -8.52 -1.81
N THR A 22 9.85 -8.69 -0.77
CA THR A 22 9.75 -7.90 0.47
C THR A 22 11.09 -7.26 0.77
N VAL A 23 11.09 -5.95 1.03
CA VAL A 23 12.24 -5.24 1.60
C VAL A 23 12.03 -5.11 3.10
N PHE A 24 13.03 -5.54 3.87
CA PHE A 24 13.08 -5.34 5.31
C PHE A 24 14.04 -4.19 5.62
N SER A 25 13.65 -3.30 6.51
CA SER A 25 14.48 -2.21 7.00
C SER A 25 14.29 -1.99 8.49
N GLU A 26 15.37 -1.72 9.20
CA GLU A 26 15.29 -1.18 10.54
C GLU A 26 15.20 0.35 10.47
N LEU A 27 14.09 0.90 10.93
CA LEU A 27 13.80 2.33 10.85
C LEU A 27 14.39 3.09 12.04
N ILE A 28 14.22 2.54 13.24
CA ILE A 28 14.77 3.05 14.49
C ILE A 28 15.37 1.89 15.24
N PRO A 29 16.68 1.92 15.54
CA PRO A 29 17.40 0.79 16.10
C PRO A 29 16.72 0.20 17.34
N GLY A 30 16.45 -1.10 17.27
CA GLY A 30 15.83 -1.87 18.35
C GLY A 30 14.40 -1.49 18.72
N GLN A 31 13.72 -0.60 17.96
CA GLN A 31 12.38 -0.09 18.29
C GLN A 31 11.38 -0.24 17.16
N LEU A 32 11.78 0.09 15.91
CA LEU A 32 10.87 0.07 14.75
C LEU A 32 11.55 -0.54 13.55
N TRP A 33 10.80 -1.37 12.84
CA TRP A 33 11.18 -1.97 11.56
C TRP A 33 10.06 -1.85 10.55
N SER A 34 10.38 -1.93 9.27
CA SER A 34 9.41 -1.97 8.18
C SER A 34 9.62 -3.19 7.29
N LEU A 35 8.52 -3.66 6.75
CA LEU A 35 8.45 -4.59 5.65
C LEU A 35 7.67 -3.91 4.52
N GLU A 36 8.24 -3.86 3.33
CA GLU A 36 7.64 -3.19 2.19
C GLU A 36 7.46 -4.15 1.02
N GLN A 37 6.32 -4.03 0.35
CA GLN A 37 5.98 -4.79 -0.85
C GLN A 37 5.36 -3.87 -1.89
N LEU A 38 5.53 -4.19 -3.19
CA LEU A 38 4.75 -3.56 -4.24
C LEU A 38 3.36 -4.16 -4.30
N GLN A 39 2.36 -3.32 -4.39
CA GLN A 39 0.98 -3.72 -4.54
C GLN A 39 0.20 -2.71 -5.37
N GLY A 40 -0.73 -3.21 -6.17
CA GLY A 40 -1.58 -2.33 -6.97
C GLY A 40 -2.50 -3.09 -7.91
N VAL A 41 -3.03 -2.36 -8.87
CA VAL A 41 -3.87 -2.89 -9.95
C VAL A 41 -3.19 -2.57 -11.26
N TYR A 42 -3.04 -3.57 -12.12
CA TYR A 42 -2.23 -3.48 -13.33
C TYR A 42 -0.81 -3.01 -12.99
N TYR A 43 -0.31 -1.95 -13.58
CA TYR A 43 1.00 -1.35 -13.30
C TYR A 43 0.89 -0.08 -12.45
N VAL A 44 -0.28 0.26 -11.93
CA VAL A 44 -0.42 1.24 -10.85
C VAL A 44 -0.07 0.52 -9.56
N ALA A 45 1.21 0.38 -9.30
CA ALA A 45 1.74 -0.34 -8.16
C ALA A 45 2.55 0.60 -7.29
N VAL A 46 2.16 0.70 -6.04
CA VAL A 46 2.80 1.55 -5.03
C VAL A 46 3.43 0.69 -3.94
N PRO A 47 4.46 1.19 -3.26
CA PRO A 47 4.94 0.57 -2.04
C PRO A 47 3.85 0.58 -0.97
N VAL A 48 3.58 -0.57 -0.38
CA VAL A 48 2.78 -0.71 0.84
C VAL A 48 3.67 -1.20 1.96
N ARG A 49 3.49 -0.65 3.17
CA ARG A 49 4.37 -0.89 4.31
C ARG A 49 3.61 -1.50 5.47
N LEU A 50 4.19 -2.55 6.05
CA LEU A 50 3.88 -3.01 7.39
C LEU A 50 4.96 -2.46 8.32
N THR A 51 4.55 -1.77 9.37
CA THR A 51 5.46 -1.32 10.42
C THR A 51 5.40 -2.28 11.60
N ILE A 52 6.56 -2.65 12.12
CA ILE A 52 6.71 -3.49 13.31
C ILE A 52 7.22 -2.60 14.43
N ALA A 53 6.47 -2.49 15.50
CA ALA A 53 6.87 -1.73 16.68
C ALA A 53 7.14 -2.67 17.86
N LYS A 54 8.23 -2.42 18.60
CA LYS A 54 8.52 -3.11 19.84
C LYS A 54 7.60 -2.55 20.93
N VAL A 55 6.92 -3.45 21.62
CA VAL A 55 6.04 -3.11 22.75
C VAL A 55 6.42 -3.96 23.96
N PRO A 56 5.96 -3.62 25.18
CA PRO A 56 6.22 -4.44 26.37
C PRO A 56 5.78 -5.90 26.13
N GLY A 57 6.73 -6.82 26.23
CA GLY A 57 6.51 -8.25 26.08
C GLY A 57 6.49 -8.80 24.66
N GLY A 58 6.65 -7.97 23.61
CA GLY A 58 6.64 -8.49 22.24
C GLY A 58 6.59 -7.41 21.16
N LEU A 59 5.86 -7.74 20.08
CA LEU A 59 5.78 -6.94 18.88
C LEU A 59 4.32 -6.57 18.53
N MET A 60 4.14 -5.39 17.98
CA MET A 60 2.91 -4.92 17.36
C MET A 60 3.13 -4.74 15.87
N LEU A 61 2.26 -5.32 15.05
CA LEU A 61 2.26 -5.19 13.59
C LEU A 61 1.20 -4.16 13.17
N VAL A 62 1.58 -3.12 12.45
CA VAL A 62 0.68 -2.07 11.95
C VAL A 62 0.68 -2.09 10.43
N ASN A 63 -0.49 -2.00 9.81
CA ASN A 63 -0.70 -2.10 8.37
C ASN A 63 -0.34 -3.49 7.81
N PRO A 64 -1.25 -4.47 7.90
CA PRO A 64 -1.01 -5.84 7.47
C PRO A 64 -0.52 -5.97 6.03
N LEU A 65 0.45 -6.85 5.79
CA LEU A 65 0.89 -7.30 4.48
C LEU A 65 0.63 -8.78 4.28
N PRO A 66 0.58 -9.26 3.03
CA PRO A 66 0.56 -10.69 2.73
C PRO A 66 1.71 -11.42 3.42
N PRO A 67 1.44 -12.48 4.20
CA PRO A 67 2.45 -13.21 4.96
C PRO A 67 3.26 -14.16 4.06
N THR A 68 4.06 -13.59 3.16
CA THR A 68 5.00 -14.32 2.32
C THR A 68 6.08 -15.00 3.18
N GLY A 69 6.85 -15.89 2.57
CA GLY A 69 8.01 -16.51 3.25
C GLY A 69 8.97 -15.47 3.79
N GLU A 70 9.26 -14.43 3.00
CA GLU A 70 10.16 -13.32 3.40
C GLU A 70 9.58 -12.54 4.60
N VAL A 71 8.27 -12.22 4.59
CA VAL A 71 7.60 -11.54 5.71
C VAL A 71 7.66 -12.37 6.99
N ARG A 72 7.28 -13.65 6.90
CA ARG A 72 7.27 -14.56 8.07
C ARG A 72 8.67 -14.76 8.63
N GLN A 73 9.68 -14.92 7.80
CA GLN A 73 11.06 -15.09 8.23
C GLN A 73 11.57 -13.85 8.95
N ALA A 74 11.32 -12.65 8.41
CA ALA A 74 11.72 -11.40 9.04
C ALA A 74 11.06 -11.22 10.42
N ILE A 75 9.74 -11.46 10.51
CA ILE A 75 9.03 -11.36 11.79
C ILE A 75 9.54 -12.41 12.77
N ALA A 76 9.73 -13.67 12.35
CA ALA A 76 10.24 -14.73 13.23
C ALA A 76 11.64 -14.41 13.82
N SER A 77 12.51 -13.75 13.03
CA SER A 77 13.81 -13.29 13.51
C SER A 77 13.68 -12.20 14.59
N LEU A 78 12.69 -11.32 14.45
CA LEU A 78 12.40 -10.30 15.47
C LEU A 78 11.73 -10.89 16.71
N GLU A 79 10.83 -11.88 16.54
CA GLU A 79 10.21 -12.58 17.69
C GLU A 79 11.23 -13.27 18.59
N GLN A 80 12.30 -13.85 18.01
CA GLN A 80 13.38 -14.47 18.78
C GLN A 80 14.13 -13.47 19.67
N GLN A 81 14.17 -12.20 19.27
CA GLN A 81 14.91 -11.16 19.98
C GLN A 81 14.02 -10.32 20.92
N HIS A 82 12.77 -10.14 20.58
CA HIS A 82 11.90 -9.15 21.22
C HIS A 82 10.59 -9.72 21.80
N GLY A 83 10.33 -11.01 21.59
CA GLY A 83 9.09 -11.67 22.02
C GLY A 83 8.06 -11.76 20.93
N SER A 84 6.98 -12.50 21.17
CA SER A 84 5.95 -12.84 20.19
C SER A 84 5.18 -11.64 19.66
N VAL A 85 4.55 -11.81 18.49
CA VAL A 85 3.56 -10.85 17.98
C VAL A 85 2.34 -10.87 18.89
N LEU A 86 2.08 -9.75 19.58
CA LEU A 86 0.97 -9.58 20.53
C LEU A 86 -0.27 -8.98 19.87
N SER A 87 -0.07 -8.09 18.88
CA SER A 87 -1.17 -7.40 18.23
C SER A 87 -0.92 -7.15 16.73
N ILE A 88 -2.01 -7.18 15.96
CA ILE A 88 -2.05 -6.83 14.55
C ILE A 88 -3.08 -5.72 14.40
N VAL A 89 -2.68 -4.58 13.85
CA VAL A 89 -3.50 -3.38 13.77
C VAL A 89 -3.76 -3.02 12.31
N LEU A 90 -5.02 -2.93 11.92
CA LEU A 90 -5.50 -2.32 10.68
C LEU A 90 -6.08 -0.94 11.02
N PRO A 91 -5.28 0.13 10.94
CA PRO A 91 -5.69 1.44 11.44
C PRO A 91 -6.55 2.24 10.46
N THR A 92 -6.70 1.81 9.22
CA THR A 92 -7.52 2.47 8.19
C THR A 92 -8.85 1.75 7.98
N ALA A 93 -9.91 2.51 7.68
CA ALA A 93 -11.25 1.98 7.48
C ALA A 93 -11.49 1.45 6.06
N SER A 94 -10.86 2.04 5.05
CA SER A 94 -11.19 1.82 3.63
C SER A 94 -10.12 1.10 2.81
N GLY A 95 -8.86 1.17 3.20
CA GLY A 95 -7.74 0.64 2.42
C GLY A 95 -7.80 -0.88 2.22
N LEU A 96 -8.06 -1.34 0.99
CA LEU A 96 -8.11 -2.77 0.65
C LEU A 96 -6.74 -3.42 0.69
N GLU A 97 -5.68 -2.67 0.41
CA GLU A 97 -4.29 -3.12 0.35
C GLU A 97 -3.80 -3.73 1.66
N HIS A 98 -4.25 -3.19 2.80
CA HIS A 98 -3.96 -3.72 4.13
C HIS A 98 -5.07 -4.61 4.69
N LYS A 99 -6.30 -4.42 4.23
CA LYS A 99 -7.46 -5.20 4.70
C LYS A 99 -7.45 -6.63 4.19
N LEU A 100 -7.19 -6.83 2.89
CA LEU A 100 -7.16 -8.17 2.28
C LEU A 100 -6.09 -9.08 2.90
N PRO A 101 -4.88 -8.62 3.22
CA PRO A 101 -3.88 -9.45 3.88
C PRO A 101 -4.13 -9.69 5.36
N LEU A 102 -5.01 -8.94 6.03
CA LEU A 102 -5.24 -9.08 7.47
C LEU A 102 -5.67 -10.51 7.86
N GLY A 103 -6.63 -11.09 7.16
CA GLY A 103 -7.08 -12.46 7.45
C GLY A 103 -5.95 -13.51 7.32
N PRO A 104 -5.22 -13.55 6.20
CA PRO A 104 -4.03 -14.40 6.07
C PRO A 104 -2.95 -14.15 7.12
N LEU A 105 -2.65 -12.88 7.43
CA LEU A 105 -1.65 -12.54 8.47
C LEU A 105 -2.11 -12.97 9.85
N ALA A 106 -3.38 -12.78 10.18
CA ALA A 106 -3.99 -13.22 11.42
C ALA A 106 -3.89 -14.74 11.63
N ARG A 107 -4.01 -15.53 10.55
CA ARG A 107 -3.79 -16.98 10.61
C ARG A 107 -2.34 -17.36 10.83
N ALA A 108 -1.39 -16.56 10.35
CA ALA A 108 0.04 -16.78 10.59
C ALA A 108 0.44 -16.51 12.06
N PHE A 109 -0.29 -15.64 12.75
CA PHE A 109 -0.06 -15.27 14.15
C PHE A 109 -1.35 -15.49 14.97
N PRO A 110 -1.70 -16.75 15.29
CA PRO A 110 -3.00 -17.09 15.87
C PRO A 110 -3.20 -16.56 17.31
N GLN A 111 -2.13 -16.21 18.01
CA GLN A 111 -2.20 -15.70 19.38
C GLN A 111 -2.34 -14.17 19.44
N ALA A 112 -2.09 -13.48 18.32
CA ALA A 112 -2.13 -12.03 18.29
C ALA A 112 -3.57 -11.49 18.36
N GLN A 113 -3.82 -10.50 19.21
CA GLN A 113 -5.07 -9.73 19.21
C GLN A 113 -5.16 -8.89 17.96
N ILE A 114 -6.31 -8.87 17.32
CA ILE A 114 -6.53 -8.05 16.11
C ILE A 114 -7.25 -6.77 16.52
N TRP A 115 -6.83 -5.65 15.95
CA TRP A 115 -7.43 -4.35 16.12
C TRP A 115 -7.73 -3.73 14.76
N VAL A 116 -8.94 -3.23 14.58
CA VAL A 116 -9.36 -2.57 13.32
C VAL A 116 -9.87 -1.18 13.61
N SER A 117 -9.66 -0.25 12.69
CA SER A 117 -10.28 1.08 12.75
C SER A 117 -11.80 0.98 12.82
N PRO A 118 -12.50 1.85 13.55
CA PRO A 118 -13.95 1.94 13.46
C PRO A 118 -14.43 2.26 12.04
N GLY A 119 -15.71 2.00 11.75
CA GLY A 119 -16.29 2.33 10.47
C GLY A 119 -15.79 1.50 9.29
N GLN A 120 -15.31 0.28 9.52
CA GLN A 120 -14.82 -0.61 8.46
C GLN A 120 -15.86 -0.79 7.34
N TRP A 121 -15.43 -0.54 6.11
CA TRP A 121 -16.23 -0.79 4.91
C TRP A 121 -15.33 -1.29 3.76
N SER A 122 -15.91 -1.86 2.72
CA SER A 122 -15.18 -2.37 1.55
C SER A 122 -15.80 -1.80 0.28
N PHE A 123 -14.98 -1.11 -0.52
CA PHE A 123 -15.41 -0.62 -1.84
C PHE A 123 -15.42 -1.76 -2.88
N PRO A 124 -16.37 -1.82 -3.82
CA PRO A 124 -17.60 -0.99 -3.95
C PRO A 124 -18.77 -1.47 -3.09
N ILE A 125 -18.64 -2.64 -2.47
CA ILE A 125 -19.68 -3.27 -1.65
C ILE A 125 -19.10 -3.52 -0.27
N SER A 126 -19.77 -3.04 0.77
CA SER A 126 -19.35 -3.31 2.14
C SER A 126 -19.61 -4.78 2.49
N LEU A 127 -18.53 -5.53 2.65
CA LEU A 127 -18.58 -6.94 3.03
C LEU A 127 -18.34 -7.10 4.54
N PRO A 128 -19.01 -8.06 5.19
CA PRO A 128 -18.67 -8.41 6.57
C PRO A 128 -17.19 -8.78 6.69
N SER A 129 -16.53 -8.31 7.74
CA SER A 129 -15.09 -8.56 7.97
C SER A 129 -14.75 -10.04 7.99
N SER A 130 -15.67 -10.89 8.47
CA SER A 130 -15.52 -12.35 8.47
C SER A 130 -15.41 -12.95 7.07
N TRP A 131 -16.05 -12.35 6.06
CA TRP A 131 -15.96 -12.80 4.66
C TRP A 131 -14.57 -12.52 4.06
N LEU A 132 -13.86 -11.54 4.62
CA LEU A 132 -12.47 -11.24 4.28
C LEU A 132 -11.48 -12.13 5.07
N GLY A 133 -12.00 -13.07 5.85
CA GLY A 133 -11.20 -14.01 6.66
C GLY A 133 -10.62 -13.38 7.91
N ILE A 134 -11.17 -12.26 8.37
CA ILE A 134 -10.80 -11.61 9.63
C ILE A 134 -11.53 -12.33 10.77
N PRO A 135 -10.81 -12.93 11.75
CA PRO A 135 -11.43 -13.70 12.81
C PRO A 135 -12.15 -12.78 13.81
N SER A 136 -13.46 -12.97 13.93
CA SER A 136 -14.32 -12.12 14.78
C SER A 136 -14.12 -12.34 16.28
N ASP A 137 -13.71 -13.55 16.67
CA ASP A 137 -13.52 -13.98 18.07
C ASP A 137 -12.37 -13.25 18.80
N ARG A 138 -11.42 -12.70 18.04
CA ARG A 138 -10.26 -11.97 18.57
C ARG A 138 -10.01 -10.64 17.86
N THR A 139 -11.05 -10.05 17.28
CA THR A 139 -11.00 -8.72 16.67
C THR A 139 -11.70 -7.70 17.55
N LYS A 140 -11.01 -6.61 17.85
CA LYS A 140 -11.48 -5.44 18.58
C LYS A 140 -11.49 -4.22 17.70
N VAL A 141 -12.38 -3.27 17.98
CA VAL A 141 -12.45 -1.99 17.32
C VAL A 141 -11.65 -0.96 18.11
N LEU A 142 -10.70 -0.31 17.44
CA LEU A 142 -9.87 0.74 18.04
C LEU A 142 -10.75 1.86 18.59
N LEU A 143 -10.42 2.33 19.79
CA LEU A 143 -11.11 3.37 20.54
C LEU A 143 -12.45 2.93 21.14
N ASP A 144 -13.25 2.12 20.45
CA ASP A 144 -14.55 1.63 20.93
C ASP A 144 -14.35 0.52 21.97
N ASP A 145 -13.46 -0.46 21.68
CA ASP A 145 -13.13 -1.57 22.57
C ASP A 145 -11.82 -1.34 23.35
N GLY A 146 -11.34 -0.09 23.35
CA GLY A 146 -10.05 0.31 23.90
C GLY A 146 -8.96 0.42 22.83
N VAL A 147 -7.69 0.35 23.25
CA VAL A 147 -6.53 0.47 22.36
C VAL A 147 -5.43 -0.51 22.77
N PRO A 148 -4.61 -1.00 21.81
CA PRO A 148 -3.46 -1.83 22.17
C PRO A 148 -2.34 -1.01 22.78
N HIS A 149 -1.68 -1.56 23.79
CA HIS A 149 -0.45 -1.05 24.41
C HIS A 149 -0.52 0.42 24.85
N PRO A 150 -1.54 0.84 25.67
CA PRO A 150 -1.74 2.25 26.04
C PRO A 150 -0.57 2.85 26.82
N ASP A 151 0.24 2.02 27.47
CA ASP A 151 1.42 2.46 28.23
C ASP A 151 2.52 3.05 27.34
N VAL A 152 2.61 2.60 26.10
CA VAL A 152 3.66 3.00 25.15
C VAL A 152 3.13 3.57 23.84
N CYS A 153 1.82 3.44 23.57
CA CYS A 153 1.15 3.90 22.36
C CYS A 153 0.04 4.88 22.70
N GLU A 154 0.05 6.02 22.02
CA GLU A 154 -1.04 6.98 22.06
C GLU A 154 -1.79 6.97 20.73
N TRP A 155 -3.10 6.84 20.78
CA TRP A 155 -3.94 6.63 19.62
C TRP A 155 -4.89 7.79 19.40
N ILE A 156 -4.99 8.27 18.17
CA ILE A 156 -5.88 9.36 17.79
C ILE A 156 -6.59 9.04 16.49
N SER A 157 -7.89 9.33 16.41
CA SER A 157 -8.68 9.16 15.19
C SER A 157 -8.69 10.43 14.36
N LEU A 158 -8.43 10.28 13.06
CA LEU A 158 -8.74 11.25 12.02
C LEU A 158 -9.98 10.79 11.26
N GLY A 159 -10.99 11.64 11.20
CA GLY A 159 -12.28 11.32 10.57
C GLY A 159 -13.34 10.84 11.59
N PRO A 160 -14.49 10.31 11.12
CA PRO A 160 -14.78 9.98 9.71
C PRO A 160 -14.95 11.22 8.82
N LEU A 161 -14.32 11.18 7.63
CA LEU A 161 -14.46 12.19 6.59
C LEU A 161 -15.24 11.58 5.41
N ASP A 162 -16.23 12.30 4.89
CA ASP A 162 -16.94 11.88 3.69
C ASP A 162 -16.21 12.40 2.45
N LEU A 163 -15.68 11.48 1.66
CA LEU A 163 -14.93 11.80 0.44
C LEU A 163 -15.80 11.72 -0.82
N GLY A 164 -17.12 11.56 -0.68
CA GLY A 164 -18.05 11.39 -1.79
C GLY A 164 -18.04 10.01 -2.46
N VAL A 165 -16.93 9.31 -2.39
CA VAL A 165 -16.77 7.91 -2.86
C VAL A 165 -16.75 6.90 -1.72
N GLY A 166 -16.85 7.39 -0.48
CA GLY A 166 -16.81 6.58 0.74
C GLY A 166 -16.31 7.39 1.93
N ARG A 167 -16.28 6.75 3.08
CA ARG A 167 -15.82 7.37 4.33
C ARG A 167 -14.36 7.02 4.56
N PHE A 168 -13.56 8.04 4.81
CA PHE A 168 -12.19 7.89 5.28
C PHE A 168 -12.16 8.00 6.79
N GLN A 169 -11.52 7.06 7.44
CA GLN A 169 -11.18 7.12 8.85
C GLN A 169 -9.88 6.37 9.09
N GLU A 170 -8.98 7.01 9.81
CA GLU A 170 -7.71 6.42 10.20
C GLU A 170 -7.45 6.68 11.67
N VAL A 171 -6.90 5.68 12.36
CA VAL A 171 -6.48 5.79 13.76
C VAL A 171 -4.95 5.75 13.79
N SER A 172 -4.34 6.91 13.94
CA SER A 172 -2.89 7.04 13.99
C SER A 172 -2.35 6.70 15.38
N CYS A 173 -1.09 6.24 15.44
CA CYS A 173 -0.43 5.83 16.67
C CYS A 173 0.89 6.58 16.88
N LEU A 174 1.03 7.32 17.98
CA LEU A 174 2.33 7.77 18.43
C LEU A 174 2.96 6.66 19.29
N HIS A 175 4.01 6.05 18.79
CA HIS A 175 4.82 5.08 19.53
C HIS A 175 5.85 5.85 20.37
N ARG A 176 5.55 6.04 21.65
CA ARG A 176 6.34 6.91 22.56
C ARG A 176 7.81 6.51 22.70
N PRO A 177 8.17 5.20 22.81
CA PRO A 177 9.58 4.83 22.96
C PRO A 177 10.47 5.25 21.79
N SER A 178 9.92 5.25 20.56
CA SER A 178 10.65 5.67 19.35
C SER A 178 10.40 7.14 18.99
N GLY A 179 9.38 7.80 19.56
CA GLY A 179 8.93 9.13 19.17
C GLY A 179 8.30 9.18 17.76
N ALA A 180 7.99 8.03 17.17
CA ALA A 180 7.49 7.94 15.81
C ALA A 180 5.95 7.95 15.75
N LEU A 181 5.40 8.73 14.84
CA LEU A 181 3.98 8.69 14.47
C LEU A 181 3.77 7.66 13.38
N LEU A 182 2.99 6.62 13.68
CA LEU A 182 2.61 5.56 12.74
C LEU A 182 1.28 5.94 12.09
N VAL A 183 1.30 6.09 10.78
CA VAL A 183 0.15 6.48 9.95
C VAL A 183 0.03 5.54 8.76
N THR A 184 -1.12 5.54 8.10
CA THR A 184 -1.35 4.79 6.86
C THR A 184 -1.39 5.76 5.67
N ASP A 185 -2.49 6.48 5.53
CA ASP A 185 -2.76 7.37 4.40
C ASP A 185 -2.88 8.85 4.80
N ALA A 186 -3.00 9.14 6.10
CA ALA A 186 -3.19 10.50 6.60
C ALA A 186 -2.00 11.44 6.30
N LEU A 187 -0.79 10.89 6.27
CA LEU A 187 0.44 11.60 5.94
C LEU A 187 1.27 10.77 4.98
N VAL A 188 1.64 11.35 3.84
CA VAL A 188 2.48 10.70 2.83
C VAL A 188 3.73 11.52 2.58
N GLY A 189 4.89 10.90 2.75
CA GLY A 189 6.17 11.43 2.31
C GLY A 189 6.54 10.87 0.93
N ILE A 190 6.81 11.73 -0.02
CA ILE A 190 7.14 11.34 -1.40
C ILE A 190 8.55 11.83 -1.71
N SER A 191 9.47 10.89 -1.93
CA SER A 191 10.83 11.19 -2.36
C SER A 191 10.89 11.53 -3.85
N ALA A 192 11.87 12.35 -4.24
CA ALA A 192 12.12 12.66 -5.65
C ALA A 192 12.59 11.44 -6.44
N ASP A 193 13.36 10.58 -5.81
CA ASP A 193 13.79 9.29 -6.38
C ASP A 193 12.84 8.16 -5.98
N PRO A 194 12.65 7.17 -6.86
CA PRO A 194 11.82 6.01 -6.52
C PRO A 194 12.39 5.23 -5.33
N PRO A 195 11.55 4.69 -4.45
CA PRO A 195 11.98 3.84 -3.35
C PRO A 195 12.78 2.61 -3.83
N ALA A 196 13.75 2.16 -3.01
CA ALA A 196 14.62 1.02 -3.30
C ALA A 196 13.86 -0.30 -3.61
N LEU A 197 12.62 -0.41 -3.18
CA LEU A 197 11.76 -1.54 -3.51
C LEU A 197 11.60 -1.73 -5.03
N PHE A 198 11.63 -0.65 -5.81
CA PHE A 198 11.58 -0.70 -7.27
C PHE A 198 12.88 -1.18 -7.92
N ASP A 199 13.98 -1.32 -7.18
CA ASP A 199 15.18 -1.97 -7.69
C ASP A 199 14.97 -3.48 -7.84
N LEU A 200 14.08 -4.06 -7.05
CA LEU A 200 13.68 -5.46 -7.16
C LEU A 200 12.72 -5.72 -8.32
N ASP A 201 11.92 -4.72 -8.68
CA ASP A 201 10.99 -4.80 -9.81
C ASP A 201 10.69 -3.39 -10.36
N PRO A 202 11.46 -2.91 -11.34
CA PRO A 202 11.26 -1.59 -11.94
C PRO A 202 10.11 -1.54 -12.95
N THR A 203 9.47 -2.67 -13.24
CA THR A 203 8.46 -2.78 -14.31
C THR A 203 7.35 -1.72 -14.23
N PRO A 204 6.75 -1.44 -13.07
CA PRO A 204 5.73 -0.38 -12.96
C PRO A 204 6.26 1.00 -13.37
N LEU A 205 7.47 1.34 -12.94
CA LEU A 205 8.09 2.62 -13.30
C LEU A 205 8.32 2.72 -14.80
N LEU A 206 8.90 1.68 -15.40
CA LEU A 206 9.21 1.65 -16.82
C LEU A 206 7.94 1.69 -17.66
N PHE A 207 6.87 1.06 -17.18
CA PHE A 207 5.57 1.12 -17.82
C PHE A 207 5.04 2.56 -17.89
N HIS A 208 5.09 3.29 -16.79
CA HIS A 208 4.63 4.67 -16.69
C HIS A 208 5.57 5.68 -17.36
N ALA A 209 6.84 5.32 -17.55
CA ALA A 209 7.83 6.19 -18.19
C ALA A 209 7.57 6.42 -19.70
N ARG A 210 6.83 5.52 -20.34
CA ARG A 210 6.58 5.56 -21.78
C ARG A 210 5.60 6.67 -22.15
N GLU A 211 5.79 7.26 -23.33
CA GLU A 211 4.82 8.17 -23.94
C GLU A 211 3.69 7.41 -24.65
N ARG A 212 4.02 6.25 -25.19
CA ARG A 212 3.10 5.42 -25.96
C ARG A 212 3.14 3.97 -25.47
N GLY A 213 2.01 3.28 -25.55
CA GLY A 213 1.90 1.89 -25.13
C GLY A 213 2.73 0.89 -25.94
N ASP A 214 3.11 1.25 -27.17
CA ASP A 214 3.92 0.44 -28.09
C ASP A 214 5.44 0.66 -27.97
N GLU A 215 5.88 1.61 -27.14
CA GLU A 215 7.29 1.82 -26.86
C GLU A 215 7.87 0.68 -26.03
N PRO A 216 9.13 0.30 -26.27
CA PRO A 216 9.80 -0.70 -25.45
C PRO A 216 10.03 -0.18 -24.02
N LEU A 217 10.08 -1.10 -23.07
CA LEU A 217 10.50 -0.79 -21.71
C LEU A 217 12.02 -0.65 -21.70
N VAL A 218 12.53 0.56 -21.50
CA VAL A 218 13.96 0.86 -21.42
C VAL A 218 14.29 1.25 -20.00
N ASP A 219 15.16 0.48 -19.36
CA ASP A 219 15.56 0.70 -17.97
C ASP A 219 16.74 1.67 -17.88
N THR A 220 16.43 2.92 -17.56
CA THR A 220 17.40 3.98 -17.26
C THR A 220 16.97 4.72 -16.00
N ALA A 221 17.91 5.35 -15.31
CA ALA A 221 17.62 6.16 -14.12
C ALA A 221 16.57 7.28 -14.44
N GLU A 222 16.68 7.89 -15.62
CA GLU A 222 15.73 8.91 -16.08
C GLU A 222 14.33 8.30 -16.30
N ALA A 223 14.24 7.14 -16.96
CA ALA A 223 12.97 6.45 -17.16
C ALA A 223 12.33 6.06 -15.82
N ARG A 224 13.12 5.54 -14.87
CA ARG A 224 12.63 5.22 -13.53
C ARG A 224 12.09 6.45 -12.80
N ARG A 225 12.81 7.59 -12.80
CA ARG A 225 12.34 8.84 -12.18
C ARG A 225 11.08 9.39 -12.84
N ARG A 226 11.05 9.42 -14.18
CA ARG A 226 9.85 9.84 -14.93
C ARG A 226 8.65 8.96 -14.63
N GLY A 227 8.86 7.65 -14.60
CA GLY A 227 7.82 6.69 -14.26
C GLY A 227 7.32 6.84 -12.83
N TRP A 228 8.22 7.07 -11.89
CA TRP A 228 7.89 7.34 -10.49
C TRP A 228 7.03 8.59 -10.34
N ALA A 229 7.44 9.71 -10.93
CA ALA A 229 6.68 10.95 -10.89
C ALA A 229 5.25 10.79 -11.41
N ARG A 230 5.08 10.07 -12.52
CA ARG A 230 3.76 9.80 -13.10
C ARG A 230 2.93 8.83 -12.27
N LEU A 231 3.57 7.79 -11.71
CA LEU A 231 2.93 6.84 -10.84
C LEU A 231 2.39 7.51 -9.57
N VAL A 232 3.19 8.39 -8.96
CA VAL A 232 2.81 9.17 -7.78
C VAL A 232 1.63 10.08 -8.09
N LEU A 233 1.66 10.80 -9.21
CA LEU A 233 0.52 11.65 -9.62
C LEU A 233 -0.75 10.83 -9.77
N PHE A 234 -0.66 9.67 -10.42
CA PHE A 234 -1.81 8.80 -10.62
C PHE A 234 -2.33 8.22 -9.31
N ALA A 235 -1.44 7.73 -8.45
CA ALA A 235 -1.81 7.16 -7.15
C ALA A 235 -2.42 8.20 -6.20
N SER A 236 -1.91 9.44 -6.22
CA SER A 236 -2.38 10.51 -5.34
C SER A 236 -3.74 11.09 -5.75
N TYR A 237 -4.05 11.11 -7.02
CA TYR A 237 -5.24 11.79 -7.53
C TYR A 237 -6.21 10.88 -8.28
N LEU A 238 -5.91 9.58 -8.47
CA LEU A 238 -6.66 8.62 -9.29
C LEU A 238 -6.90 9.10 -10.72
N ARG A 239 -7.22 10.36 -10.90
CA ARG A 239 -7.42 11.03 -12.19
C ARG A 239 -6.81 12.43 -12.13
N PRO A 240 -5.48 12.55 -12.12
CA PRO A 240 -4.84 13.85 -12.07
C PRO A 240 -5.21 14.71 -13.29
N GLU A 241 -5.34 16.02 -13.08
CA GLU A 241 -5.72 16.96 -14.15
C GLU A 241 -4.82 16.84 -15.39
N PRO A 242 -3.49 16.64 -15.28
CA PRO A 242 -2.63 16.42 -16.42
C PRO A 242 -2.85 15.10 -17.16
N LEU A 243 -3.72 14.20 -16.68
CA LEU A 243 -3.98 12.92 -17.33
C LEU A 243 -5.16 13.05 -18.30
N GLU A 244 -4.89 12.83 -19.58
CA GLU A 244 -5.94 12.74 -20.59
C GLU A 244 -6.52 11.33 -20.63
N VAL A 245 -7.80 11.21 -20.31
CA VAL A 245 -8.55 9.95 -20.38
C VAL A 245 -9.24 9.88 -21.74
N PRO A 246 -8.91 8.90 -22.58
CA PRO A 246 -9.52 8.75 -23.89
C PRO A 246 -11.00 8.37 -23.80
N SER A 247 -11.73 8.63 -24.86
CA SER A 247 -13.14 8.24 -24.96
C SER A 247 -13.31 6.72 -25.00
N LEU A 248 -14.46 6.23 -24.58
CA LEU A 248 -14.78 4.79 -24.61
C LEU A 248 -14.60 4.13 -26.00
N PRO A 249 -15.02 4.75 -27.14
CA PRO A 249 -14.75 4.20 -28.46
C PRO A 249 -13.25 4.11 -28.77
N GLU A 250 -12.45 5.04 -28.31
CA GLU A 250 -11.01 5.04 -28.47
C GLU A 250 -10.35 3.92 -27.65
N LEU A 251 -10.78 3.76 -26.38
CA LEU A 251 -10.37 2.64 -25.53
C LEU A 251 -10.65 1.30 -26.19
N LEU A 252 -11.86 1.09 -26.72
CA LEU A 252 -12.24 -0.16 -27.39
C LEU A 252 -11.42 -0.40 -28.65
N ARG A 253 -11.20 0.64 -29.47
CA ARG A 253 -10.36 0.53 -30.68
C ARG A 253 -8.94 0.09 -30.33
N HIS A 254 -8.38 0.62 -29.25
CA HIS A 254 -7.04 0.28 -28.80
C HIS A 254 -6.94 -1.08 -28.12
N ALA A 255 -7.98 -1.52 -27.39
CA ALA A 255 -8.03 -2.82 -26.74
C ALA A 255 -7.89 -4.01 -27.71
N PHE A 256 -8.22 -3.80 -29.00
CA PHE A 256 -8.15 -4.85 -30.03
C PHE A 256 -6.88 -4.79 -30.90
N ARG A 257 -5.94 -3.88 -30.63
CA ARG A 257 -4.70 -3.82 -31.41
C ARG A 257 -3.79 -5.01 -31.09
N PRO A 258 -3.24 -5.68 -32.12
CA PRO A 258 -2.20 -6.70 -31.91
C PRO A 258 -1.00 -6.11 -31.18
N GLY A 259 -0.38 -6.85 -30.28
CA GLY A 259 0.75 -6.37 -29.48
C GLY A 259 0.34 -5.62 -28.21
N LEU A 260 -0.84 -5.05 -28.16
CA LEU A 260 -1.41 -4.44 -26.97
C LEU A 260 -2.05 -5.46 -26.02
N ARG A 261 -2.11 -6.71 -26.38
CA ARG A 261 -2.65 -7.81 -25.57
C ARG A 261 -1.65 -8.43 -24.61
N SER A 262 -0.38 -8.06 -24.72
CA SER A 262 0.64 -8.52 -23.77
C SER A 262 0.43 -7.86 -22.41
N ILE A 263 0.33 -8.66 -21.36
CA ILE A 263 0.28 -8.18 -19.97
C ILE A 263 1.42 -7.20 -19.66
N ARG A 264 2.57 -7.36 -20.32
CA ARG A 264 3.72 -6.44 -20.18
C ARG A 264 3.51 -5.12 -20.92
N ALA A 265 2.54 -5.00 -21.76
CA ALA A 265 2.39 -3.84 -22.63
C ALA A 265 1.47 -2.76 -22.04
N HIS A 266 0.31 -3.09 -21.44
CA HIS A 266 -0.60 -2.01 -21.06
C HIS A 266 -1.91 -2.31 -20.54
N PHE A 267 -2.14 -3.36 -19.90
CA PHE A 267 -3.42 -3.47 -19.25
C PHE A 267 -3.62 -2.31 -18.29
N GLY A 268 -4.63 -1.51 -18.50
CA GLY A 268 -5.17 -0.55 -17.55
C GLY A 268 -4.84 0.91 -17.78
N LEU A 269 -3.62 1.28 -18.18
CA LEU A 269 -3.27 2.69 -18.35
C LEU A 269 -3.12 3.12 -19.80
N TYR A 270 -3.14 2.17 -20.69
CA TYR A 270 -3.21 2.46 -22.09
C TYR A 270 -4.66 2.75 -22.47
N PRO A 271 -4.95 3.76 -23.23
CA PRO A 271 -4.10 4.71 -23.92
C PRO A 271 -4.03 6.08 -23.25
N PHE A 272 -3.95 6.15 -21.95
CA PHE A 272 -3.81 7.43 -21.25
C PHE A 272 -2.57 8.19 -21.73
N ARG A 273 -2.72 9.48 -21.88
CA ARG A 273 -1.65 10.39 -22.28
C ARG A 273 -1.47 11.45 -21.21
N TRP A 274 -0.23 11.84 -20.99
CA TRP A 274 0.08 12.93 -20.09
C TRP A 274 0.10 14.24 -20.89
N LYS A 275 -0.70 15.22 -20.44
CA LYS A 275 -0.71 16.55 -20.99
C LYS A 275 0.60 17.29 -20.67
N PRO A 276 0.99 18.29 -21.49
CA PRO A 276 2.05 19.21 -21.11
C PRO A 276 1.79 19.79 -19.72
N GLY A 277 2.84 19.95 -18.90
CA GLY A 277 2.73 20.48 -17.54
C GLY A 277 2.58 19.42 -16.45
N TRP A 278 2.51 18.13 -16.78
CA TRP A 278 2.49 17.06 -15.78
C TRP A 278 3.72 17.08 -14.87
N GLN A 279 4.88 17.52 -15.39
CA GLN A 279 6.11 17.65 -14.61
C GLN A 279 5.92 18.65 -13.46
N SER A 280 5.38 19.84 -13.74
CA SER A 280 5.13 20.83 -12.68
C SER A 280 4.16 20.33 -11.61
N ALA A 281 3.16 19.54 -12.00
CA ALA A 281 2.27 18.89 -11.04
C ALA A 281 3.01 17.83 -10.19
N ALA A 282 3.91 17.05 -10.80
CA ALA A 282 4.75 16.11 -10.07
C ALA A 282 5.73 16.81 -9.13
N ASP A 283 6.42 17.86 -9.62
CA ASP A 283 7.36 18.66 -8.83
C ASP A 283 6.66 19.31 -7.63
N GLY A 284 5.40 19.68 -7.79
CA GLY A 284 4.55 20.16 -6.72
C GLY A 284 4.30 19.14 -5.61
N LEU A 285 4.31 17.83 -5.92
CA LEU A 285 4.16 16.75 -4.94
C LEU A 285 5.49 16.24 -4.41
N MET A 286 6.52 16.25 -5.23
CA MET A 286 7.82 15.66 -4.97
C MET A 286 8.82 16.72 -4.54
N GLY A 287 9.91 16.30 -3.90
CA GLY A 287 11.03 17.20 -3.62
C GLY A 287 10.88 18.10 -2.40
N ASN A 288 9.81 17.96 -1.63
CA ASN A 288 9.72 18.53 -0.30
C ASN A 288 9.95 17.41 0.72
N ASP A 289 11.02 17.50 1.49
CA ASP A 289 11.33 16.55 2.57
C ASP A 289 10.32 16.59 3.73
N ALA A 290 9.38 17.54 3.70
CA ALA A 290 8.32 17.62 4.68
C ALA A 290 7.16 16.67 4.33
N PRO A 291 6.68 15.85 5.28
CA PRO A 291 5.48 15.06 5.10
C PRO A 291 4.29 15.99 4.79
N ARG A 292 3.50 15.64 3.80
CA ARG A 292 2.29 16.39 3.43
C ARG A 292 1.08 15.71 4.02
N LEU A 293 0.22 16.51 4.62
CA LEU A 293 -1.12 16.06 4.98
C LEU A 293 -1.89 15.85 3.66
N GLN A 294 -2.20 14.62 3.36
CA GLN A 294 -3.08 14.30 2.24
C GLN A 294 -4.51 14.48 2.74
N VAL A 295 -5.04 15.68 2.54
CA VAL A 295 -6.48 15.89 2.68
C VAL A 295 -7.08 15.50 1.35
N ALA A 296 -7.74 14.35 1.36
CA ALA A 296 -8.50 13.88 0.22
C ALA A 296 -9.76 14.73 0.01
#